data_7595d1cee5882cf495b7bbf375dedabf
#
_entry.id   7595d1cee5882cf495b7bbf375dedabf
#
_cell.length_a   1.000
_cell.length_b   1.000
_cell.length_c   1.000
_cell.angle_alpha   90.00
_cell.angle_beta   90.00
_cell.angle_gamma   90.00
#
_symmetry.space_group_name_H-M   'P 1'
#
loop_
_entity.id
_entity.type
_entity.pdbx_description
1 polymer ?
#
loop_
_entity_poly.entity_id
_entity_poly.type
_entity_poly.pdbx_seq_one_letter_code
_entity_poly.pdbx_strand_id
1 'polypeptide(L)'
;MKHVTIVVPEGNAVIACITGSFHIMSTANAYWQKMGNKPRVEICIAGFMKELKLDSGFLSVFPKNIEEVKKTDLIILPAAPYTDHLFDDNKNLISWMTAQYKNGAEIASMCSGAFLLASTGLLEGKTCSTHWEVAENFRLLFPEVHLQTDQLITDENGIYTNGGAYSFLNLMIYLVEKYFDRQTAIYCSKSFQIEMDRNSQSEFAIFTGQKRHGDEIVIKAQEYIEANLEEKISIEYLSSKFAVGRRNFDRRFIKATGNTPIEYAQRVKIESAKKALESTRKTINEVMYEVGYSDVKAFREVFRKITGMSPLEYKGKYNKEAVV
;
A
#
# COMPACT_ATOMS: atom_id res chain seq x y z
N MET A 1 -29.75 -2.12 9.80
CA MET A 1 -28.44 -2.54 10.32
C MET A 1 -27.64 -3.05 9.13
N LYS A 2 -26.39 -2.61 8.97
CA LYS A 2 -25.50 -3.03 7.88
C LYS A 2 -24.74 -4.30 8.27
N HIS A 3 -24.57 -5.21 7.33
CA HIS A 3 -23.77 -6.42 7.54
C HIS A 3 -22.32 -6.21 7.04
N VAL A 4 -21.35 -6.45 7.92
CA VAL A 4 -19.91 -6.34 7.64
C VAL A 4 -19.30 -7.73 7.75
N THR A 5 -18.73 -8.23 6.66
CA THR A 5 -18.07 -9.52 6.64
C THR A 5 -16.55 -9.35 6.54
N ILE A 6 -15.83 -9.74 7.58
CA ILE A 6 -14.37 -9.85 7.54
C ILE A 6 -14.08 -11.25 7.01
N VAL A 7 -13.54 -11.32 5.80
CA VAL A 7 -13.25 -12.60 5.17
C VAL A 7 -11.93 -13.17 5.66
N VAL A 8 -11.83 -14.50 5.69
CA VAL A 8 -10.61 -15.23 6.03
C VAL A 8 -10.16 -15.97 4.77
N PRO A 9 -9.13 -15.49 4.06
CA PRO A 9 -8.56 -16.18 2.90
C PRO A 9 -7.95 -17.53 3.29
N GLU A 10 -7.96 -18.48 2.35
CA GLU A 10 -7.22 -19.73 2.51
C GLU A 10 -5.71 -19.51 2.38
N GLY A 11 -4.94 -20.37 3.04
CA GLY A 11 -3.48 -20.26 3.12
C GLY A 11 -3.03 -19.47 4.32
N ASN A 12 -2.69 -18.19 4.16
CA ASN A 12 -2.22 -17.34 5.26
C ASN A 12 -2.87 -15.94 5.19
N ALA A 13 -3.19 -15.40 6.34
CA ALA A 13 -3.74 -14.06 6.47
C ALA A 13 -3.07 -13.33 7.65
N VAL A 14 -2.93 -12.01 7.54
CA VAL A 14 -2.39 -11.19 8.62
C VAL A 14 -3.46 -11.05 9.71
N ILE A 15 -3.28 -11.77 10.82
CA ILE A 15 -4.25 -11.82 11.92
C ILE A 15 -4.58 -10.44 12.49
N ALA A 16 -3.62 -9.52 12.53
CA ALA A 16 -3.82 -8.15 12.98
C ALA A 16 -4.89 -7.42 12.15
N CYS A 17 -4.97 -7.68 10.83
CA CYS A 17 -6.01 -7.11 9.98
C CYS A 17 -7.41 -7.62 10.36
N ILE A 18 -7.53 -8.92 10.66
CA ILE A 18 -8.81 -9.55 11.06
C ILE A 18 -9.27 -9.01 12.42
N THR A 19 -8.40 -9.15 13.43
CA THR A 19 -8.71 -8.78 14.81
C THR A 19 -8.85 -7.28 14.98
N GLY A 20 -7.97 -6.48 14.35
CA GLY A 20 -8.02 -5.02 14.39
C GLY A 20 -9.30 -4.48 13.75
N SER A 21 -9.70 -5.02 12.60
CA SER A 21 -10.95 -4.63 11.94
C SER A 21 -12.18 -4.94 12.80
N PHE A 22 -12.22 -6.15 13.36
CA PHE A 22 -13.29 -6.55 14.26
C PHE A 22 -13.37 -5.62 15.49
N HIS A 23 -12.22 -5.33 16.10
CA HIS A 23 -12.14 -4.53 17.31
C HIS A 23 -12.56 -3.07 17.06
N ILE A 24 -12.07 -2.44 15.98
CA ILE A 24 -12.43 -1.04 15.64
C ILE A 24 -13.91 -0.95 15.30
N MET A 25 -14.46 -1.83 14.47
CA MET A 25 -15.88 -1.82 14.12
C MET A 25 -16.80 -2.10 15.32
N SER A 26 -16.40 -3.03 16.20
CA SER A 26 -17.14 -3.34 17.44
C SER A 26 -17.13 -2.16 18.39
N THR A 27 -15.99 -1.48 18.55
CA THR A 27 -15.86 -0.28 19.39
C THR A 27 -16.70 0.87 18.83
N ALA A 28 -16.67 1.09 17.51
CA ALA A 28 -17.52 2.09 16.85
C ALA A 28 -19.02 1.81 17.11
N ASN A 29 -19.43 0.56 16.96
CA ASN A 29 -20.81 0.16 17.18
C ASN A 29 -21.25 0.32 18.65
N ALA A 30 -20.38 -0.02 19.61
CA ALA A 30 -20.62 0.17 21.04
C ALA A 30 -20.73 1.66 21.41
N TYR A 31 -19.82 2.51 20.88
CA TYR A 31 -19.89 3.96 21.09
C TYR A 31 -21.17 4.55 20.49
N TRP A 32 -21.52 4.16 19.25
CA TRP A 32 -22.76 4.57 18.59
C TRP A 32 -24.01 4.24 19.41
N GLN A 33 -24.06 3.05 20.02
CA GLN A 33 -25.15 2.65 20.92
C GLN A 33 -25.15 3.45 22.21
N LYS A 34 -23.98 3.76 22.79
CA LYS A 34 -23.87 4.60 23.98
C LYS A 34 -24.42 6.01 23.75
N MET A 35 -24.43 6.50 22.52
CA MET A 35 -25.02 7.77 22.10
C MET A 35 -26.55 7.67 21.89
N GLY A 36 -27.20 6.56 22.29
CA GLY A 36 -28.65 6.36 22.23
C GLY A 36 -29.16 5.79 20.89
N ASN A 37 -28.28 5.36 20.00
CA ASN A 37 -28.67 4.82 18.70
C ASN A 37 -28.88 3.30 18.76
N LYS A 38 -29.61 2.75 17.78
CA LYS A 38 -29.66 1.30 17.56
C LYS A 38 -28.35 0.81 16.95
N PRO A 39 -27.98 -0.49 17.12
CA PRO A 39 -26.80 -1.06 16.48
C PRO A 39 -26.72 -0.72 14.98
N ARG A 40 -25.59 -0.21 14.54
CA ARG A 40 -25.40 0.25 13.15
C ARG A 40 -24.93 -0.88 12.24
N VAL A 41 -24.01 -1.72 12.77
CA VAL A 41 -23.41 -2.83 12.03
C VAL A 41 -23.54 -4.15 12.78
N GLU A 42 -23.67 -5.23 12.03
CA GLU A 42 -23.46 -6.62 12.47
C GLU A 42 -22.20 -7.14 11.82
N ILE A 43 -21.25 -7.66 12.61
CA ILE A 43 -19.93 -8.06 12.14
C ILE A 43 -19.84 -9.58 12.17
N CYS A 44 -19.42 -10.16 11.04
CA CYS A 44 -19.18 -11.59 10.89
C CYS A 44 -17.73 -11.80 10.41
N ILE A 45 -17.06 -12.79 10.99
CA ILE A 45 -15.80 -13.31 10.45
C ILE A 45 -16.15 -14.62 9.73
N ALA A 46 -15.89 -14.70 8.42
CA ALA A 46 -16.33 -15.83 7.59
C ALA A 46 -15.24 -16.30 6.61
N GLY A 47 -15.25 -17.59 6.30
CA GLY A 47 -14.32 -18.24 5.36
C GLY A 47 -14.88 -19.58 4.89
N PHE A 48 -14.20 -20.22 3.93
CA PHE A 48 -14.59 -21.55 3.45
C PHE A 48 -14.07 -22.69 4.34
N MET A 49 -13.05 -22.44 5.15
CA MET A 49 -12.47 -23.42 6.06
C MET A 49 -13.09 -23.34 7.45
N LYS A 50 -13.08 -24.46 8.17
CA LYS A 50 -13.54 -24.53 9.57
C LYS A 50 -12.51 -23.96 10.54
N GLU A 51 -11.24 -24.08 10.22
CA GLU A 51 -10.10 -23.59 11.00
C GLU A 51 -9.00 -23.16 10.05
N LEU A 52 -8.46 -21.97 10.29
CA LEU A 52 -7.21 -21.49 9.67
C LEU A 52 -6.15 -21.39 10.75
N LYS A 53 -5.06 -22.15 10.62
CA LYS A 53 -3.86 -22.04 11.46
C LYS A 53 -2.93 -20.98 10.89
N LEU A 54 -2.61 -20.00 11.70
CA LEU A 54 -1.73 -18.88 11.37
C LEU A 54 -0.42 -18.97 12.15
N ASP A 55 0.60 -18.27 11.65
CA ASP A 55 1.90 -18.15 12.33
C ASP A 55 2.46 -19.51 12.76
N SER A 56 2.56 -20.44 11.81
CA SER A 56 3.05 -21.83 12.05
C SER A 56 2.24 -22.60 13.09
N GLY A 57 0.94 -22.28 13.21
CA GLY A 57 0.03 -22.95 14.13
C GLY A 57 0.00 -22.34 15.54
N PHE A 58 0.67 -21.23 15.77
CA PHE A 58 0.60 -20.50 17.05
C PHE A 58 -0.79 -19.93 17.32
N LEU A 59 -1.52 -19.52 16.25
CA LEU A 59 -2.86 -19.00 16.33
C LEU A 59 -3.80 -19.78 15.41
N SER A 60 -5.07 -19.91 15.83
CA SER A 60 -6.13 -20.44 14.98
C SER A 60 -7.31 -19.50 14.91
N VAL A 61 -7.87 -19.34 13.72
CA VAL A 61 -9.13 -18.63 13.47
C VAL A 61 -10.19 -19.64 13.09
N PHE A 62 -11.38 -19.53 13.69
CA PHE A 62 -12.55 -20.37 13.43
C PHE A 62 -13.64 -19.52 12.76
N PRO A 63 -13.59 -19.29 11.45
CA PRO A 63 -14.58 -18.49 10.75
C PRO A 63 -15.92 -19.22 10.65
N LYS A 64 -17.01 -18.48 10.53
CA LYS A 64 -18.28 -19.04 10.09
C LYS A 64 -18.16 -19.49 8.63
N ASN A 65 -18.95 -20.49 8.22
CA ASN A 65 -19.01 -20.86 6.81
C ASN A 65 -19.53 -19.68 5.98
N ILE A 66 -18.72 -19.21 5.03
CA ILE A 66 -19.05 -18.05 4.20
C ILE A 66 -20.27 -18.28 3.31
N GLU A 67 -20.58 -19.53 2.97
CA GLU A 67 -21.77 -19.90 2.18
C GLU A 67 -23.09 -19.57 2.91
N GLU A 68 -23.05 -19.47 4.24
CA GLU A 68 -24.19 -19.08 5.05
C GLU A 68 -24.43 -17.55 5.00
N VAL A 69 -23.43 -16.77 4.56
CA VAL A 69 -23.55 -15.32 4.40
C VAL A 69 -24.27 -15.00 3.09
N LYS A 70 -25.59 -14.94 3.14
CA LYS A 70 -26.45 -14.68 1.97
C LYS A 70 -26.24 -13.30 1.36
N LYS A 71 -26.02 -12.29 2.22
CA LYS A 71 -25.83 -10.90 1.82
C LYS A 71 -24.90 -10.20 2.81
N THR A 72 -24.03 -9.35 2.30
CA THR A 72 -23.21 -8.43 3.09
C THR A 72 -23.26 -7.03 2.47
N ASP A 73 -23.04 -5.98 3.26
CA ASP A 73 -22.97 -4.60 2.76
C ASP A 73 -21.51 -4.15 2.59
N LEU A 74 -20.59 -4.71 3.39
CA LEU A 74 -19.15 -4.42 3.31
C LEU A 74 -18.37 -5.73 3.51
N ILE A 75 -17.45 -5.98 2.59
CA ILE A 75 -16.45 -7.03 2.70
C ILE A 75 -15.13 -6.38 3.14
N ILE A 76 -14.56 -6.87 4.24
CA ILE A 76 -13.22 -6.50 4.67
C ILE A 76 -12.29 -7.65 4.32
N LEU A 77 -11.39 -7.42 3.37
CA LEU A 77 -10.40 -8.37 2.88
C LEU A 77 -9.05 -8.07 3.54
N PRO A 78 -8.57 -8.91 4.47
CA PRO A 78 -7.30 -8.70 5.14
C PRO A 78 -6.12 -8.86 4.19
N ALA A 79 -4.95 -8.40 4.62
CA ALA A 79 -3.70 -8.71 3.94
C ALA A 79 -3.46 -10.22 3.94
N ALA A 80 -3.11 -10.74 2.76
CA ALA A 80 -2.67 -12.11 2.55
C ALA A 80 -1.30 -12.09 1.85
N PRO A 81 -0.28 -12.80 2.36
CA PRO A 81 1.00 -12.90 1.67
C PRO A 81 0.81 -13.47 0.26
N TYR A 82 1.49 -12.86 -0.71
CA TYR A 82 1.46 -13.37 -2.07
C TYR A 82 2.28 -14.67 -2.16
N THR A 83 1.65 -15.72 -2.69
CA THR A 83 2.24 -17.03 -3.01
C THR A 83 1.77 -17.46 -4.40
N ASP A 84 2.48 -18.36 -5.04
CA ASP A 84 2.12 -18.89 -6.37
C ASP A 84 0.74 -19.57 -6.39
N HIS A 85 0.26 -20.04 -5.26
CA HIS A 85 -1.04 -20.71 -5.11
C HIS A 85 -2.16 -19.80 -4.59
N LEU A 86 -1.87 -18.52 -4.29
CA LEU A 86 -2.83 -17.60 -3.66
C LEU A 86 -4.18 -17.56 -4.36
N PHE A 87 -4.18 -17.49 -5.69
CA PHE A 87 -5.42 -17.38 -6.46
C PHE A 87 -6.14 -18.71 -6.57
N ASP A 88 -5.40 -19.81 -6.74
CA ASP A 88 -5.94 -21.15 -6.85
C ASP A 88 -6.61 -21.61 -5.56
N ASP A 89 -5.96 -21.38 -4.43
CA ASP A 89 -6.50 -21.72 -3.12
C ASP A 89 -7.75 -20.88 -2.81
N ASN A 90 -7.85 -19.66 -3.31
CA ASN A 90 -8.92 -18.73 -3.01
C ASN A 90 -9.97 -18.56 -4.12
N LYS A 91 -10.08 -19.48 -5.09
CA LYS A 91 -11.05 -19.40 -6.20
C LYS A 91 -12.50 -19.18 -5.75
N ASN A 92 -12.90 -19.90 -4.71
CA ASN A 92 -14.26 -19.82 -4.17
C ASN A 92 -14.49 -18.45 -3.49
N LEU A 93 -13.50 -17.93 -2.74
CA LEU A 93 -13.56 -16.61 -2.11
C LEU A 93 -13.62 -15.49 -3.16
N ILE A 94 -12.80 -15.58 -4.22
CA ILE A 94 -12.80 -14.65 -5.36
C ILE A 94 -14.19 -14.61 -6.02
N SER A 95 -14.77 -15.77 -6.28
CA SER A 95 -16.11 -15.90 -6.87
C SER A 95 -17.20 -15.32 -5.97
N TRP A 96 -17.12 -15.61 -4.66
CA TRP A 96 -18.06 -15.09 -3.66
C TRP A 96 -17.98 -13.58 -3.54
N MET A 97 -16.78 -12.99 -3.43
CA MET A 97 -16.59 -11.53 -3.38
C MET A 97 -17.15 -10.86 -4.61
N THR A 98 -16.89 -11.43 -5.79
CA THR A 98 -17.41 -10.90 -7.07
C THR A 98 -18.93 -10.90 -7.09
N ALA A 99 -19.56 -11.97 -6.61
CA ALA A 99 -21.01 -12.08 -6.53
C ALA A 99 -21.62 -11.06 -5.54
N GLN A 100 -21.03 -10.92 -4.35
CA GLN A 100 -21.50 -9.96 -3.36
C GLN A 100 -21.36 -8.50 -3.85
N TYR A 101 -20.25 -8.16 -4.50
CA TYR A 101 -20.06 -6.81 -5.09
C TYR A 101 -21.12 -6.52 -6.17
N LYS A 102 -21.40 -7.47 -7.08
CA LYS A 102 -22.48 -7.34 -8.07
C LYS A 102 -23.85 -7.17 -7.43
N ASN A 103 -24.05 -7.69 -6.22
CA ASN A 103 -25.26 -7.54 -5.42
C ASN A 103 -25.28 -6.27 -4.56
N GLY A 104 -24.31 -5.36 -4.73
CA GLY A 104 -24.25 -4.06 -4.09
C GLY A 104 -23.44 -4.00 -2.78
N ALA A 105 -22.65 -5.03 -2.49
CA ALA A 105 -21.67 -4.93 -1.41
C ALA A 105 -20.50 -4.03 -1.80
N GLU A 106 -19.93 -3.32 -0.86
CA GLU A 106 -18.63 -2.62 -0.99
C GLU A 106 -17.49 -3.55 -0.54
N ILE A 107 -16.26 -3.30 -1.03
CA ILE A 107 -15.09 -4.11 -0.67
C ILE A 107 -13.96 -3.21 -0.18
N ALA A 108 -13.44 -3.50 1.00
CA ALA A 108 -12.27 -2.84 1.59
C ALA A 108 -11.10 -3.83 1.65
N SER A 109 -10.08 -3.62 0.84
CA SER A 109 -8.89 -4.47 0.76
C SER A 109 -7.72 -3.86 1.47
N MET A 110 -7.03 -4.64 2.29
CA MET A 110 -5.90 -4.21 3.10
C MET A 110 -4.58 -4.70 2.52
N CYS A 111 -3.64 -3.78 2.28
CA CYS A 111 -2.25 -4.10 1.96
C CYS A 111 -2.16 -5.09 0.77
N SER A 112 -1.53 -6.25 0.95
CA SER A 112 -1.41 -7.31 -0.06
C SER A 112 -2.72 -8.04 -0.38
N GLY A 113 -3.81 -7.83 0.34
CA GLY A 113 -5.15 -8.29 -0.04
C GLY A 113 -5.59 -7.76 -1.41
N ALA A 114 -4.98 -6.66 -1.87
CA ALA A 114 -5.18 -6.12 -3.21
C ALA A 114 -4.95 -7.14 -4.33
N PHE A 115 -4.09 -8.15 -4.15
CA PHE A 115 -3.88 -9.22 -5.13
C PHE A 115 -5.14 -10.07 -5.32
N LEU A 116 -5.76 -10.50 -4.22
CA LEU A 116 -7.04 -11.23 -4.29
C LEU A 116 -8.17 -10.37 -4.84
N LEU A 117 -8.19 -9.08 -4.50
CA LEU A 117 -9.19 -8.17 -5.07
C LEU A 117 -8.96 -7.96 -6.56
N ALA A 118 -7.71 -7.77 -7.02
CA ALA A 118 -7.40 -7.61 -8.44
C ALA A 118 -7.75 -8.86 -9.27
N SER A 119 -7.56 -10.07 -8.71
CA SER A 119 -7.91 -11.32 -9.38
C SER A 119 -9.42 -11.50 -9.64
N THR A 120 -10.28 -10.71 -8.98
CA THR A 120 -11.73 -10.66 -9.30
C THR A 120 -12.04 -9.95 -10.63
N GLY A 121 -11.09 -9.22 -11.22
CA GLY A 121 -11.31 -8.30 -12.34
C GLY A 121 -11.95 -6.95 -11.96
N LEU A 122 -12.35 -6.76 -10.70
CA LEU A 122 -13.08 -5.56 -10.26
C LEU A 122 -12.21 -4.30 -10.22
N LEU A 123 -10.88 -4.44 -10.25
CA LEU A 123 -9.92 -3.33 -10.26
C LEU A 123 -9.48 -2.89 -11.65
N GLU A 124 -9.88 -3.57 -12.72
CA GLU A 124 -9.51 -3.19 -14.09
C GLU A 124 -9.91 -1.73 -14.39
N GLY A 125 -8.96 -0.93 -14.85
CA GLY A 125 -9.12 0.49 -15.14
C GLY A 125 -9.36 1.38 -13.92
N LYS A 126 -9.27 0.85 -12.69
CA LYS A 126 -9.47 1.61 -11.45
C LYS A 126 -8.16 1.88 -10.72
N THR A 127 -8.20 2.89 -9.86
CA THR A 127 -7.11 3.24 -8.96
C THR A 127 -7.05 2.28 -7.78
N CYS A 128 -5.85 1.79 -7.48
CA CYS A 128 -5.59 0.89 -6.35
C CYS A 128 -4.33 1.33 -5.60
N SER A 129 -4.31 1.08 -4.31
CA SER A 129 -3.09 1.12 -3.49
C SER A 129 -2.82 -0.26 -2.89
N THR A 130 -1.54 -0.60 -2.74
CA THR A 130 -1.07 -1.80 -2.04
C THR A 130 0.22 -1.47 -1.28
N HIS A 131 0.78 -2.41 -0.55
CA HIS A 131 2.05 -2.22 0.12
C HIS A 131 3.17 -1.91 -0.89
N TRP A 132 3.99 -0.89 -0.62
CA TRP A 132 5.06 -0.45 -1.53
C TRP A 132 6.04 -1.59 -1.87
N GLU A 133 6.29 -2.50 -0.93
CA GLU A 133 7.23 -3.63 -1.09
C GLU A 133 6.77 -4.63 -2.17
N VAL A 134 5.47 -4.83 -2.34
CA VAL A 134 4.91 -5.77 -3.32
C VAL A 134 4.40 -5.10 -4.59
N ALA A 135 4.59 -3.79 -4.70
CA ALA A 135 4.06 -2.99 -5.82
C ALA A 135 4.58 -3.42 -7.19
N GLU A 136 5.85 -3.86 -7.28
CA GLU A 136 6.43 -4.35 -8.53
C GLU A 136 5.73 -5.62 -9.01
N ASN A 137 5.58 -6.60 -8.13
CA ASN A 137 4.87 -7.86 -8.45
C ASN A 137 3.40 -7.57 -8.82
N PHE A 138 2.75 -6.63 -8.13
CA PHE A 138 1.38 -6.27 -8.43
C PHE A 138 1.25 -5.68 -9.85
N ARG A 139 2.12 -4.75 -10.26
CA ARG A 139 2.11 -4.17 -11.62
C ARG A 139 2.35 -5.19 -12.71
N LEU A 140 3.22 -6.17 -12.45
CA LEU A 140 3.50 -7.25 -13.42
C LEU A 140 2.29 -8.16 -13.63
N LEU A 141 1.55 -8.48 -12.58
CA LEU A 141 0.39 -9.36 -12.63
C LEU A 141 -0.89 -8.66 -13.10
N PHE A 142 -1.04 -7.37 -12.77
CA PHE A 142 -2.25 -6.59 -13.04
C PHE A 142 -1.93 -5.26 -13.74
N PRO A 143 -1.41 -5.30 -14.98
CA PRO A 143 -0.98 -4.10 -15.70
C PRO A 143 -2.11 -3.13 -16.04
N GLU A 144 -3.37 -3.60 -16.05
CA GLU A 144 -4.56 -2.78 -16.33
C GLU A 144 -5.09 -2.02 -15.09
N VAL A 145 -4.48 -2.24 -13.91
CA VAL A 145 -4.84 -1.53 -12.68
C VAL A 145 -3.96 -0.31 -12.50
N HIS A 146 -4.56 0.84 -12.22
CA HIS A 146 -3.85 2.09 -11.98
C HIS A 146 -3.27 2.12 -10.54
N LEU A 147 -2.14 1.44 -10.35
CA LEU A 147 -1.51 1.33 -9.03
C LEU A 147 -0.84 2.64 -8.60
N GLN A 148 -1.32 3.23 -7.50
CA GLN A 148 -0.79 4.43 -6.85
C GLN A 148 -0.21 4.08 -5.47
N THR A 149 1.06 3.71 -5.44
CA THR A 149 1.77 3.30 -4.22
C THR A 149 2.01 4.42 -3.22
N ASP A 150 1.92 5.68 -3.64
CA ASP A 150 2.12 6.81 -2.74
C ASP A 150 0.86 7.11 -1.90
N GLN A 151 -0.32 6.74 -2.38
CA GLN A 151 -1.57 6.92 -1.64
C GLN A 151 -1.74 5.88 -0.54
N LEU A 152 -2.18 6.35 0.62
CA LEU A 152 -2.50 5.46 1.73
C LEU A 152 -3.82 4.74 1.52
N ILE A 153 -4.85 5.44 1.07
CA ILE A 153 -6.20 4.93 0.84
C ILE A 153 -6.67 5.38 -0.54
N THR A 154 -7.30 4.48 -1.30
CA THR A 154 -8.09 4.80 -2.48
C THR A 154 -9.55 4.46 -2.24
N ASP A 155 -10.47 5.25 -2.80
CA ASP A 155 -11.93 5.04 -2.74
C ASP A 155 -12.50 5.28 -4.13
N GLU A 156 -12.93 4.20 -4.79
CA GLU A 156 -13.50 4.28 -6.12
C GLU A 156 -14.61 3.24 -6.31
N ASN A 157 -15.83 3.72 -6.56
CA ASN A 157 -17.00 2.87 -6.85
C ASN A 157 -17.31 1.80 -5.79
N GLY A 158 -17.18 2.12 -4.49
CA GLY A 158 -17.41 1.18 -3.39
C GLY A 158 -16.28 0.16 -3.22
N ILE A 159 -15.13 0.42 -3.82
CA ILE A 159 -13.91 -0.34 -3.60
C ILE A 159 -12.91 0.56 -2.89
N TYR A 160 -12.46 0.10 -1.73
CA TYR A 160 -11.46 0.75 -0.90
C TYR A 160 -10.20 -0.08 -0.88
N THR A 161 -9.05 0.53 -1.14
CA THR A 161 -7.76 -0.17 -0.98
C THR A 161 -6.82 0.65 -0.12
N ASN A 162 -5.91 0.00 0.57
CA ASN A 162 -4.90 0.72 1.34
C ASN A 162 -3.49 0.16 1.15
N GLY A 163 -2.51 1.06 1.22
CA GLY A 163 -1.09 0.73 1.21
C GLY A 163 -0.47 0.75 2.60
N GLY A 164 0.59 -0.04 2.80
CA GLY A 164 1.30 -0.17 4.07
C GLY A 164 0.72 -1.22 5.02
N ALA A 165 1.52 -1.74 5.95
CA ALA A 165 1.12 -2.84 6.82
C ALA A 165 0.06 -2.41 7.85
N TYR A 166 0.47 -1.69 8.91
CA TYR A 166 -0.46 -1.26 9.96
C TYR A 166 -1.34 -0.06 9.58
N SER A 167 -1.19 0.50 8.40
CA SER A 167 -2.06 1.57 7.91
C SER A 167 -3.48 1.10 7.56
N PHE A 168 -3.75 -0.22 7.62
CA PHE A 168 -5.15 -0.69 7.61
C PHE A 168 -5.98 -0.08 8.73
N LEU A 169 -5.37 0.34 9.84
CA LEU A 169 -6.03 1.07 10.91
C LEU A 169 -6.61 2.39 10.41
N ASN A 170 -5.88 3.11 9.54
CA ASN A 170 -6.38 4.34 8.92
C ASN A 170 -7.57 4.07 7.99
N LEU A 171 -7.51 2.97 7.19
CA LEU A 171 -8.64 2.54 6.38
C LEU A 171 -9.86 2.22 7.26
N MET A 172 -9.65 1.55 8.41
CA MET A 172 -10.75 1.26 9.33
C MET A 172 -11.38 2.52 9.92
N ILE A 173 -10.59 3.53 10.32
CA ILE A 173 -11.12 4.82 10.78
C ILE A 173 -11.88 5.53 9.66
N TYR A 174 -11.38 5.50 8.43
CA TYR A 174 -12.07 6.02 7.24
C TYR A 174 -13.44 5.34 7.05
N LEU A 175 -13.50 4.02 7.14
CA LEU A 175 -14.75 3.25 7.02
C LEU A 175 -15.70 3.52 8.20
N VAL A 176 -15.19 3.70 9.42
CA VAL A 176 -16.01 4.12 10.57
C VAL A 176 -16.65 5.47 10.29
N GLU A 177 -15.92 6.45 9.76
CA GLU A 177 -16.49 7.74 9.38
C GLU A 177 -17.62 7.58 8.34
N LYS A 178 -17.41 6.74 7.35
CA LYS A 178 -18.36 6.52 6.25
C LYS A 178 -19.60 5.74 6.68
N TYR A 179 -19.44 4.75 7.53
CA TYR A 179 -20.53 3.86 7.95
C TYR A 179 -21.28 4.35 9.20
N PHE A 180 -20.64 5.16 10.03
CA PHE A 180 -21.24 5.77 11.22
C PHE A 180 -21.31 7.28 11.05
N ASP A 181 -20.33 8.00 11.58
CA ASP A 181 -20.15 9.44 11.42
C ASP A 181 -18.73 9.88 11.85
N ARG A 182 -18.46 11.18 11.62
CA ARG A 182 -17.17 11.80 11.98
C ARG A 182 -16.89 11.73 13.48
N GLN A 183 -17.90 11.89 14.34
CA GLN A 183 -17.73 11.87 15.80
C GLN A 183 -17.29 10.48 16.27
N THR A 184 -17.92 9.43 15.76
CA THR A 184 -17.56 8.04 16.05
C THR A 184 -16.15 7.71 15.57
N ALA A 185 -15.77 8.19 14.37
CA ALA A 185 -14.41 8.03 13.85
C ALA A 185 -13.36 8.72 14.73
N ILE A 186 -13.62 9.95 15.20
CA ILE A 186 -12.74 10.67 16.13
C ILE A 186 -12.64 9.91 17.47
N TYR A 187 -13.73 9.38 17.97
CA TYR A 187 -13.70 8.56 19.19
C TYR A 187 -12.80 7.33 19.02
N CYS A 188 -12.97 6.58 17.93
CA CYS A 188 -12.15 5.41 17.64
C CYS A 188 -10.67 5.79 17.45
N SER A 189 -10.39 6.87 16.67
CA SER A 189 -9.04 7.39 16.47
C SER A 189 -8.32 7.64 17.80
N LYS A 190 -8.98 8.35 18.74
CA LYS A 190 -8.41 8.63 20.06
C LYS A 190 -8.26 7.37 20.91
N SER A 191 -9.25 6.47 20.88
CA SER A 191 -9.23 5.24 21.68
C SER A 191 -8.12 4.29 21.27
N PHE A 192 -7.81 4.22 19.96
CA PHE A 192 -6.78 3.36 19.40
C PHE A 192 -5.46 4.10 19.09
N GLN A 193 -5.38 5.42 19.37
CA GLN A 193 -4.22 6.28 19.10
C GLN A 193 -3.79 6.25 17.62
N ILE A 194 -4.77 6.32 16.70
CA ILE A 194 -4.56 6.31 15.26
C ILE A 194 -4.63 7.75 14.74
N GLU A 195 -3.60 8.22 14.06
CA GLU A 195 -3.55 9.53 13.40
C GLU A 195 -4.49 9.55 12.20
N MET A 196 -5.40 10.53 12.13
CA MET A 196 -6.42 10.63 11.07
C MET A 196 -5.97 11.38 9.83
N ASP A 197 -4.93 12.19 9.94
CA ASP A 197 -4.43 13.08 8.87
C ASP A 197 -3.41 12.41 7.96
N ARG A 198 -3.04 11.16 8.25
CA ARG A 198 -2.12 10.40 7.43
C ARG A 198 -2.79 9.96 6.12
N ASN A 199 -2.27 10.46 5.00
CA ASN A 199 -2.81 10.22 3.65
C ASN A 199 -1.81 9.59 2.67
N SER A 200 -0.55 9.34 3.11
CA SER A 200 0.51 8.76 2.28
C SER A 200 1.29 7.68 3.03
N GLN A 201 1.84 6.72 2.27
CA GLN A 201 2.83 5.76 2.76
C GLN A 201 4.26 6.08 2.30
N SER A 202 4.45 7.17 1.54
CA SER A 202 5.74 7.50 0.91
C SER A 202 6.89 7.66 1.91
N GLU A 203 6.59 8.16 3.12
CA GLU A 203 7.60 8.32 4.18
C GLU A 203 8.21 7.01 4.67
N PHE A 204 7.49 5.89 4.50
CA PHE A 204 7.90 4.55 4.92
C PHE A 204 8.40 3.70 3.74
N ALA A 205 8.24 4.17 2.50
CA ALA A 205 8.66 3.42 1.34
C ALA A 205 10.19 3.39 1.24
N ILE A 206 10.74 2.20 0.99
CA ILE A 206 12.15 2.00 0.66
C ILE A 206 12.23 1.68 -0.82
N PHE A 207 12.99 2.46 -1.58
CA PHE A 207 13.15 2.25 -3.01
C PHE A 207 14.27 1.25 -3.27
N THR A 208 13.92 0.04 -3.69
CA THR A 208 14.87 -1.06 -3.95
C THR A 208 15.23 -1.24 -5.44
N GLY A 209 14.71 -0.36 -6.32
CA GLY A 209 14.75 -0.55 -7.77
C GLY A 209 13.73 -1.60 -8.23
N GLN A 210 13.42 -1.59 -9.52
CA GLN A 210 12.46 -2.51 -10.14
C GLN A 210 13.19 -3.27 -11.22
N LYS A 211 13.76 -4.46 -10.92
CA LYS A 211 14.64 -5.22 -11.86
C LYS A 211 14.04 -6.54 -12.36
N ARG A 212 12.79 -6.88 -11.99
CA ARG A 212 12.15 -8.16 -12.34
C ARG A 212 11.41 -8.15 -13.68
N HIS A 213 11.63 -7.15 -14.52
CA HIS A 213 10.91 -6.96 -15.78
C HIS A 213 11.55 -7.60 -17.01
N GLY A 214 12.75 -8.14 -16.93
CA GLY A 214 13.42 -8.86 -18.01
C GLY A 214 13.92 -8.01 -19.21
N ASP A 215 13.78 -6.66 -19.18
CA ASP A 215 14.29 -5.78 -20.22
C ASP A 215 15.77 -5.45 -19.94
N GLU A 216 16.68 -6.17 -20.60
CA GLU A 216 18.12 -6.06 -20.37
C GLU A 216 18.69 -4.64 -20.55
N ILE A 217 18.15 -3.86 -21.50
CA ILE A 217 18.62 -2.49 -21.75
C ILE A 217 18.21 -1.59 -20.58
N VAL A 218 16.99 -1.77 -20.07
CA VAL A 218 16.51 -1.02 -18.91
C VAL A 218 17.28 -1.43 -17.66
N ILE A 219 17.55 -2.73 -17.45
CA ILE A 219 18.38 -3.21 -16.32
C ILE A 219 19.77 -2.55 -16.33
N LYS A 220 20.45 -2.57 -17.48
CA LYS A 220 21.76 -1.92 -17.61
C LYS A 220 21.71 -0.42 -17.36
N ALA A 221 20.63 0.24 -17.78
CA ALA A 221 20.43 1.67 -17.51
C ALA A 221 20.17 1.94 -16.02
N GLN A 222 19.41 1.10 -15.33
CA GLN A 222 19.21 1.17 -13.89
C GLN A 222 20.53 0.99 -13.12
N GLU A 223 21.32 -0.03 -13.48
CA GLU A 223 22.65 -0.27 -12.90
C GLU A 223 23.58 0.94 -13.10
N TYR A 224 23.56 1.53 -14.29
CA TYR A 224 24.32 2.74 -14.55
C TYR A 224 23.88 3.91 -13.67
N ILE A 225 22.57 4.16 -13.54
CA ILE A 225 22.03 5.23 -12.69
C ILE A 225 22.42 5.01 -11.22
N GLU A 226 22.31 3.78 -10.73
CA GLU A 226 22.64 3.41 -9.35
C GLU A 226 24.14 3.55 -9.04
N ALA A 227 25.00 3.28 -10.02
CA ALA A 227 26.46 3.39 -9.87
C ALA A 227 26.98 4.83 -9.99
N ASN A 228 26.19 5.76 -10.56
CA ASN A 228 26.65 7.12 -10.88
C ASN A 228 25.73 8.18 -10.26
N LEU A 229 25.55 8.12 -8.95
CA LEU A 229 24.62 9.01 -8.21
C LEU A 229 25.01 10.49 -8.30
N GLU A 230 26.28 10.81 -8.38
CA GLU A 230 26.75 12.20 -8.47
C GLU A 230 26.53 12.81 -9.85
N GLU A 231 26.35 11.99 -10.89
CA GLU A 231 26.22 12.48 -12.24
C GLU A 231 24.82 13.06 -12.51
N LYS A 232 24.80 14.04 -13.42
CA LYS A 232 23.55 14.57 -13.97
C LYS A 232 23.02 13.61 -15.03
N ILE A 233 22.05 12.79 -14.65
CA ILE A 233 21.40 11.85 -15.56
C ILE A 233 20.47 12.60 -16.50
N SER A 234 20.64 12.39 -17.82
CA SER A 234 19.70 12.85 -18.85
C SER A 234 19.22 11.70 -19.73
N ILE A 235 18.02 11.79 -20.26
CA ILE A 235 17.43 10.77 -21.11
C ILE A 235 18.20 10.66 -22.44
N GLU A 236 18.72 11.80 -22.94
CA GLU A 236 19.54 11.89 -24.14
C GLU A 236 20.84 11.09 -23.98
N TYR A 237 21.49 11.28 -22.83
CA TYR A 237 22.72 10.56 -22.53
C TYR A 237 22.49 9.06 -22.41
N LEU A 238 21.48 8.64 -21.66
CA LEU A 238 21.17 7.22 -21.47
C LEU A 238 20.76 6.56 -22.79
N SER A 239 19.89 7.20 -23.56
CA SER A 239 19.44 6.65 -24.85
C SER A 239 20.59 6.50 -25.85
N SER A 240 21.52 7.46 -25.89
CA SER A 240 22.74 7.37 -26.71
C SER A 240 23.68 6.27 -26.22
N LYS A 241 23.92 6.21 -24.89
CA LYS A 241 24.81 5.20 -24.27
C LYS A 241 24.36 3.77 -24.55
N PHE A 242 23.05 3.52 -24.57
CA PHE A 242 22.50 2.19 -24.84
C PHE A 242 22.04 1.98 -26.30
N ALA A 243 22.40 2.90 -27.21
CA ALA A 243 22.09 2.84 -28.64
C ALA A 243 20.59 2.61 -28.95
N VAL A 244 19.70 3.26 -28.18
CA VAL A 244 18.25 3.19 -28.36
C VAL A 244 17.69 4.59 -28.61
N GLY A 245 16.80 4.73 -29.60
CA GLY A 245 16.16 6.01 -29.84
C GLY A 245 15.39 6.51 -28.62
N ARG A 246 15.51 7.82 -28.28
CA ARG A 246 14.97 8.46 -27.07
C ARG A 246 13.54 8.06 -26.72
N ARG A 247 12.60 8.16 -27.70
CA ARG A 247 11.18 7.81 -27.47
C ARG A 247 10.98 6.33 -27.12
N ASN A 248 11.75 5.45 -27.77
CA ASN A 248 11.69 4.01 -27.53
C ASN A 248 12.28 3.67 -26.15
N PHE A 249 13.39 4.30 -25.79
CA PHE A 249 14.02 4.14 -24.48
C PHE A 249 13.07 4.55 -23.35
N ASP A 250 12.48 5.74 -23.46
CA ASP A 250 11.54 6.27 -22.47
C ASP A 250 10.34 5.34 -22.29
N ARG A 251 9.69 4.94 -23.40
CA ARG A 251 8.56 4.01 -23.38
C ARG A 251 8.91 2.66 -22.73
N ARG A 252 10.08 2.08 -23.08
CA ARG A 252 10.55 0.82 -22.50
C ARG A 252 10.80 0.96 -21.01
N PHE A 253 11.46 2.04 -20.61
CA PHE A 253 11.79 2.31 -19.22
C PHE A 253 10.52 2.49 -18.37
N ILE A 254 9.55 3.28 -18.84
CA ILE A 254 8.24 3.44 -18.17
C ILE A 254 7.49 2.11 -18.10
N LYS A 255 7.46 1.35 -19.20
CA LYS A 255 6.80 0.03 -19.21
C LYS A 255 7.43 -0.93 -18.20
N ALA A 256 8.74 -0.92 -18.07
CA ALA A 256 9.51 -1.81 -17.21
C ALA A 256 9.42 -1.41 -15.73
N THR A 257 9.48 -0.09 -15.42
CA THR A 257 9.65 0.40 -14.05
C THR A 257 8.47 1.20 -13.50
N GLY A 258 7.53 1.60 -14.35
CA GLY A 258 6.47 2.56 -14.00
C GLY A 258 6.98 3.98 -13.75
N ASN A 259 8.27 4.27 -14.00
CA ASN A 259 8.89 5.57 -13.82
C ASN A 259 9.56 6.01 -15.11
N THR A 260 9.64 7.31 -15.37
CA THR A 260 10.56 7.82 -16.35
C THR A 260 12.02 7.60 -15.88
N PRO A 261 13.03 7.58 -16.78
CA PRO A 261 14.44 7.46 -16.37
C PRO A 261 14.89 8.52 -15.36
N ILE A 262 14.35 9.75 -15.49
CA ILE A 262 14.67 10.86 -14.59
C ILE A 262 14.00 10.64 -13.22
N GLU A 263 12.74 10.24 -13.16
CA GLU A 263 12.06 9.91 -11.90
C GLU A 263 12.73 8.76 -11.18
N TYR A 264 13.16 7.73 -11.93
CA TYR A 264 13.91 6.61 -11.36
C TYR A 264 15.22 7.12 -10.74
N ALA A 265 16.01 7.91 -11.48
CA ALA A 265 17.25 8.50 -10.96
C ALA A 265 17.00 9.37 -9.70
N GLN A 266 15.93 10.17 -9.68
CA GLN A 266 15.54 10.93 -8.51
C GLN A 266 15.23 10.03 -7.32
N ARG A 267 14.45 8.94 -7.50
CA ARG A 267 14.14 7.98 -6.44
C ARG A 267 15.40 7.30 -5.88
N VAL A 268 16.31 6.88 -6.73
CA VAL A 268 17.60 6.29 -6.32
C VAL A 268 18.44 7.28 -5.51
N LYS A 269 18.58 8.51 -6.00
CA LYS A 269 19.32 9.59 -5.30
C LYS A 269 18.71 9.92 -3.93
N ILE A 270 17.38 10.02 -3.86
CA ILE A 270 16.69 10.30 -2.60
C ILE A 270 16.79 9.11 -1.64
N GLU A 271 16.75 7.88 -2.13
CA GLU A 271 16.94 6.70 -1.27
C GLU A 271 18.36 6.66 -0.68
N SER A 272 19.37 7.02 -1.47
CA SER A 272 20.74 7.18 -0.96
C SER A 272 20.84 8.32 0.06
N ALA A 273 20.18 9.45 -0.19
CA ALA A 273 20.13 10.56 0.75
C ALA A 273 19.44 10.17 2.07
N LYS A 274 18.33 9.41 2.02
CA LYS A 274 17.64 8.88 3.20
C LYS A 274 18.60 8.07 4.07
N LYS A 275 19.29 7.09 3.49
CA LYS A 275 20.27 6.25 4.20
C LYS A 275 21.38 7.07 4.84
N ALA A 276 21.91 8.07 4.14
CA ALA A 276 22.93 8.96 4.68
C ALA A 276 22.40 9.80 5.85
N LEU A 277 21.16 10.34 5.73
CA LEU A 277 20.52 11.12 6.79
C LEU A 277 20.17 10.27 8.02
N GLU A 278 19.85 8.99 7.85
CA GLU A 278 19.53 8.04 8.93
C GLU A 278 20.75 7.64 9.75
N SER A 279 21.91 7.44 9.09
CA SER A 279 23.06 6.74 9.66
C SER A 279 24.30 7.58 9.89
N THR A 280 24.31 8.86 9.47
CA THR A 280 25.52 9.70 9.56
C THR A 280 25.23 11.04 10.24
N ARG A 281 26.32 11.72 10.68
CA ARG A 281 26.26 13.09 11.22
C ARG A 281 26.29 14.18 10.15
N LYS A 282 26.36 13.81 8.86
CA LYS A 282 26.45 14.76 7.74
C LYS A 282 25.31 15.77 7.77
N THR A 283 25.62 16.99 7.39
CA THR A 283 24.63 18.04 7.20
C THR A 283 23.76 17.75 5.98
N ILE A 284 22.61 18.40 5.90
CA ILE A 284 21.71 18.28 4.72
C ILE A 284 22.43 18.67 3.42
N ASN A 285 23.31 19.70 3.48
CA ASN A 285 24.05 20.15 2.31
C ASN A 285 25.12 19.14 1.85
N GLU A 286 25.83 18.52 2.80
CA GLU A 286 26.80 17.47 2.47
C GLU A 286 26.12 16.28 1.80
N VAL A 287 25.00 15.82 2.35
CA VAL A 287 24.21 14.72 1.74
C VAL A 287 23.68 15.12 0.35
N MET A 288 23.20 16.36 0.22
CA MET A 288 22.72 16.89 -1.07
C MET A 288 23.80 16.80 -2.16
N TYR A 289 25.03 17.25 -1.83
CA TYR A 289 26.14 17.19 -2.80
C TYR A 289 26.54 15.75 -3.13
N GLU A 290 26.57 14.84 -2.16
CA GLU A 290 26.92 13.43 -2.36
C GLU A 290 25.96 12.70 -3.31
N VAL A 291 24.69 13.11 -3.33
CA VAL A 291 23.72 12.53 -4.26
C VAL A 291 23.58 13.36 -5.56
N GLY A 292 24.55 14.24 -5.82
CA GLY A 292 24.68 14.98 -7.09
C GLY A 292 23.66 16.09 -7.31
N TYR A 293 23.16 16.72 -6.25
CA TYR A 293 22.41 17.97 -6.32
C TYR A 293 23.31 19.16 -5.98
N SER A 294 23.24 20.22 -6.79
CA SER A 294 23.92 21.50 -6.54
C SER A 294 22.98 22.61 -6.12
N ASP A 295 21.67 22.42 -6.26
CA ASP A 295 20.62 23.38 -5.91
C ASP A 295 19.81 22.86 -4.72
N VAL A 296 19.88 23.60 -3.61
CA VAL A 296 19.21 23.26 -2.34
C VAL A 296 17.69 23.25 -2.49
N LYS A 297 17.13 24.15 -3.30
CA LYS A 297 15.68 24.23 -3.52
C LYS A 297 15.20 23.02 -4.30
N ALA A 298 15.86 22.67 -5.39
CA ALA A 298 15.54 21.50 -6.21
C ALA A 298 15.66 20.21 -5.41
N PHE A 299 16.72 20.05 -4.60
CA PHE A 299 16.88 18.90 -3.71
C PHE A 299 15.73 18.76 -2.71
N ARG A 300 15.38 19.85 -2.01
CA ARG A 300 14.30 19.84 -1.02
C ARG A 300 12.93 19.55 -1.65
N GLU A 301 12.64 20.08 -2.82
CA GLU A 301 11.40 19.84 -3.54
C GLU A 301 11.27 18.36 -3.96
N VAL A 302 12.32 17.78 -4.55
CA VAL A 302 12.34 16.37 -4.96
C VAL A 302 12.28 15.45 -3.74
N PHE A 303 13.05 15.75 -2.69
CA PHE A 303 13.03 14.98 -1.45
C PHE A 303 11.62 14.97 -0.84
N ARG A 304 10.99 16.14 -0.72
CA ARG A 304 9.62 16.25 -0.19
C ARG A 304 8.58 15.57 -1.09
N LYS A 305 8.73 15.69 -2.41
CA LYS A 305 7.85 14.99 -3.36
C LYS A 305 7.88 13.47 -3.18
N ILE A 306 9.06 12.90 -2.92
CA ILE A 306 9.26 11.45 -2.82
C ILE A 306 8.95 10.92 -1.43
N THR A 307 9.27 11.67 -0.36
CA THR A 307 9.17 11.21 1.02
C THR A 307 7.99 11.78 1.81
N GLY A 308 7.33 12.82 1.29
CA GLY A 308 6.30 13.56 2.03
C GLY A 308 6.84 14.58 3.05
N MET A 309 8.16 14.57 3.34
CA MET A 309 8.79 15.42 4.36
C MET A 309 9.97 16.21 3.79
N SER A 310 10.37 17.28 4.48
CA SER A 310 11.65 17.93 4.21
C SER A 310 12.82 17.05 4.67
N PRO A 311 14.04 17.23 4.12
CA PRO A 311 15.22 16.50 4.59
C PRO A 311 15.53 16.69 6.08
N LEU A 312 15.22 17.86 6.64
CA LEU A 312 15.44 18.17 8.05
C LEU A 312 14.45 17.43 8.95
N GLU A 313 13.16 17.42 8.60
CA GLU A 313 12.13 16.65 9.30
C GLU A 313 12.46 15.16 9.26
N TYR A 314 12.86 14.65 8.10
CA TYR A 314 13.25 13.25 7.92
C TYR A 314 14.45 12.88 8.81
N LYS A 315 15.51 13.71 8.81
CA LYS A 315 16.67 13.49 9.67
C LYS A 315 16.29 13.52 11.15
N GLY A 316 15.48 14.49 11.57
CA GLY A 316 15.01 14.57 12.97
C GLY A 316 14.17 13.36 13.41
N LYS A 317 13.43 12.76 12.49
CA LYS A 317 12.57 11.58 12.76
C LYS A 317 13.38 10.28 12.87
N TYR A 318 14.35 10.07 11.99
CA TYR A 318 15.03 8.78 11.83
C TYR A 318 16.46 8.72 12.35
N ASN A 319 17.12 9.86 12.61
CA ASN A 319 18.48 9.91 13.13
C ASN A 319 18.49 10.27 14.61
N LYS A 320 18.78 9.30 15.47
CA LYS A 320 18.85 9.50 16.94
C LYS A 320 19.99 10.43 17.37
N GLU A 321 21.06 10.56 16.58
CA GLU A 321 22.20 11.41 16.90
C GLU A 321 21.99 12.89 16.52
N ALA A 322 20.90 13.21 15.80
CA ALA A 322 20.57 14.58 15.41
C ALA A 322 19.85 15.38 16.53
N VAL A 323 19.59 14.76 17.67
CA VAL A 323 18.82 15.31 18.80
C VAL A 323 19.74 15.61 19.99
N VAL A 324 20.98 16.06 19.74
CA VAL A 324 21.87 16.60 20.77
C VAL A 324 22.20 18.04 20.46
#